data_4e8bd9bfb3de4a2becf7c71ade492c29
#
_entry.id   4e8bd9bfb3de4a2becf7c71ade492c29
#
_cell.length_a   1.000
_cell.length_b   1.000
_cell.length_c   1.000
_cell.angle_alpha   90.00
_cell.angle_beta   90.00
_cell.angle_gamma   90.00
#
_symmetry.space_group_name_H-M   'P 1'
#
loop_
_entity.id
_entity.type
_entity.pdbx_description
1 polymer ?
#
loop_
_entity_poly.entity_id
_entity_poly.type
_entity_poly.pdbx_seq_one_letter_code
_entity_poly.pdbx_strand_id
1 'polypeptide(L)'
;MPNYSGSWNLVQQMQAVAASNWPVVLAPGTVGIFALGVVSGAASTTRNKYRFSDCSNASATAASAASYLGSAAGNSTVGIFALGNTGSASSTRDKYTYSGCVNGSATAASAASYLGSAAGNSIVGIFALGIVSSAASTTRDKYTYSGCTNVSATAASATSCGGSAAGNSTVGIFALGSAGTTRNKYTYSGCINAVATNASSASYYQSAAGNSTVSIFALGYINGVGASTTRDKYTFSGDTNATATSSSANSLGGSAASNGTTGVNV
;
A
#
# COMPACT_ATOMS: atom_id res chain seq x y z
N MET A 1 -27.19 1.65 22.32
CA MET A 1 -26.24 0.50 22.33
C MET A 1 -26.25 -0.07 23.72
N PRO A 2 -26.39 -1.39 23.91
CA PRO A 2 -26.27 -1.98 25.24
C PRO A 2 -24.87 -1.72 25.80
N ASN A 3 -24.82 -1.32 27.04
CA ASN A 3 -23.56 -1.01 27.75
C ASN A 3 -23.01 -2.33 28.33
N TYR A 4 -22.02 -2.92 27.69
CA TYR A 4 -21.41 -4.18 28.12
C TYR A 4 -20.25 -3.89 29.11
N SER A 5 -20.56 -3.59 30.35
CA SER A 5 -19.58 -3.49 31.43
C SER A 5 -19.75 -4.67 32.40
N GLY A 6 -18.72 -5.49 32.54
CA GLY A 6 -18.70 -6.61 33.48
C GLY A 6 -17.87 -7.80 32.99
N SER A 7 -17.54 -8.73 33.89
CA SER A 7 -16.95 -10.01 33.53
C SER A 7 -18.03 -10.98 33.06
N TRP A 8 -17.86 -11.56 31.87
CA TRP A 8 -18.78 -12.48 31.24
C TRP A 8 -18.26 -13.91 31.40
N ASN A 9 -19.13 -14.83 31.82
CA ASN A 9 -18.79 -16.24 31.80
C ASN A 9 -18.92 -16.81 30.36
N LEU A 10 -18.34 -17.99 30.14
CA LEU A 10 -18.31 -18.59 28.81
C LEU A 10 -19.70 -18.78 28.18
N VAL A 11 -20.71 -19.12 28.99
CA VAL A 11 -22.10 -19.34 28.52
C VAL A 11 -22.71 -18.03 28.04
N GLN A 12 -22.53 -16.95 28.79
CA GLN A 12 -22.99 -15.61 28.38
C GLN A 12 -22.29 -15.14 27.10
N GLN A 13 -20.99 -15.42 26.96
CA GLN A 13 -20.25 -15.13 25.73
C GLN A 13 -20.80 -15.90 24.53
N MET A 14 -21.03 -17.21 24.68
CA MET A 14 -21.61 -18.05 23.63
C MET A 14 -23.04 -17.60 23.25
N GLN A 15 -23.87 -17.24 24.23
CA GLN A 15 -25.24 -16.74 23.99
C GLN A 15 -25.22 -15.37 23.26
N ALA A 16 -24.31 -14.48 23.61
CA ALA A 16 -24.15 -13.18 22.94
C ALA A 16 -23.70 -13.34 21.48
N VAL A 17 -22.78 -14.27 21.21
CA VAL A 17 -22.35 -14.63 19.85
C VAL A 17 -23.52 -15.22 19.05
N ALA A 18 -24.25 -16.18 19.61
CA ALA A 18 -25.39 -16.81 18.96
C ALA A 18 -26.54 -15.82 18.67
N ALA A 19 -26.73 -14.82 19.54
CA ALA A 19 -27.70 -13.75 19.36
C ALA A 19 -27.20 -12.59 18.48
N SER A 20 -26.00 -12.66 17.91
CA SER A 20 -25.32 -11.58 17.17
C SER A 20 -25.18 -10.28 17.97
N ASN A 21 -25.25 -10.35 19.30
CA ASN A 21 -25.09 -9.23 20.23
C ASN A 21 -23.66 -9.06 20.75
N TRP A 22 -22.74 -9.96 20.36
CA TRP A 22 -21.33 -9.82 20.69
C TRP A 22 -20.74 -8.67 19.87
N PRO A 23 -19.97 -7.76 20.48
CA PRO A 23 -19.29 -6.74 19.70
C PRO A 23 -18.37 -7.42 18.70
N VAL A 24 -18.66 -7.24 17.41
CA VAL A 24 -17.77 -7.70 16.34
C VAL A 24 -16.50 -6.86 16.48
N VAL A 25 -15.50 -7.40 17.14
CA VAL A 25 -14.15 -6.90 17.01
C VAL A 25 -13.76 -7.19 15.56
N LEU A 26 -13.85 -6.17 14.71
CA LEU A 26 -13.37 -6.30 13.34
C LEU A 26 -11.90 -6.72 13.43
N ALA A 27 -11.62 -7.95 12.99
CA ALA A 27 -10.27 -8.45 12.97
C ALA A 27 -9.38 -7.46 12.20
N PRO A 28 -8.13 -7.20 12.66
CA PRO A 28 -7.20 -6.36 11.92
C PRO A 28 -7.08 -6.84 10.47
N GLY A 29 -7.17 -5.93 9.50
CA GLY A 29 -7.11 -6.27 8.08
C GLY A 29 -8.45 -6.50 7.40
N THR A 30 -9.59 -6.17 8.03
CA THR A 30 -10.93 -6.32 7.42
C THR A 30 -11.28 -5.24 6.40
N VAL A 31 -10.54 -4.15 6.37
CA VAL A 31 -10.79 -3.02 5.46
C VAL A 31 -9.53 -2.57 4.73
N GLY A 32 -9.70 -2.11 3.49
CA GLY A 32 -8.72 -1.36 2.72
C GLY A 32 -9.18 0.08 2.53
N ILE A 33 -8.27 1.05 2.58
CA ILE A 33 -8.56 2.45 2.25
C ILE A 33 -7.88 2.76 0.93
N PHE A 34 -8.67 3.22 -0.04
CA PHE A 34 -8.22 3.62 -1.37
C PHE A 34 -8.34 5.14 -1.52
N ALA A 35 -7.24 5.81 -1.85
CA ALA A 35 -7.24 7.18 -2.33
C ALA A 35 -7.50 7.17 -3.84
N LEU A 36 -8.51 7.90 -4.31
CA LEU A 36 -8.96 7.80 -5.71
C LEU A 36 -8.07 8.56 -6.70
N GLY A 37 -7.18 9.42 -6.22
CA GLY A 37 -6.25 10.16 -7.08
C GLY A 37 -6.95 11.18 -7.96
N VAL A 38 -7.15 10.86 -9.24
CA VAL A 38 -7.85 11.74 -10.20
C VAL A 38 -9.30 11.28 -10.35
N VAL A 39 -10.24 12.21 -10.13
CA VAL A 39 -11.68 11.99 -10.33
C VAL A 39 -12.19 13.06 -11.30
N SER A 40 -12.86 12.64 -12.37
CA SER A 40 -13.38 13.53 -13.42
C SER A 40 -12.33 14.52 -13.97
N GLY A 41 -11.09 14.04 -14.14
CA GLY A 41 -9.99 14.82 -14.71
C GLY A 41 -9.25 15.76 -13.73
N ALA A 42 -9.65 15.80 -12.46
CA ALA A 42 -9.02 16.64 -11.44
C ALA A 42 -8.48 15.84 -10.26
N ALA A 43 -7.43 16.32 -9.62
CA ALA A 43 -6.93 15.77 -8.36
C ALA A 43 -8.02 15.80 -7.29
N SER A 44 -8.10 14.75 -6.47
CA SER A 44 -9.21 14.55 -5.53
C SER A 44 -8.72 14.30 -4.10
N THR A 45 -9.54 14.72 -3.13
CA THR A 45 -9.41 14.34 -1.72
C THR A 45 -10.16 13.05 -1.39
N THR A 46 -10.92 12.50 -2.33
CA THR A 46 -11.84 11.38 -2.08
C THR A 46 -11.09 10.11 -1.74
N ARG A 47 -11.55 9.47 -0.66
CA ARG A 47 -11.11 8.13 -0.25
C ARG A 47 -12.30 7.22 -0.08
N ASN A 48 -12.12 5.97 -0.42
CA ASN A 48 -13.09 4.91 -0.21
C ASN A 48 -12.57 3.88 0.79
N LYS A 49 -13.47 3.38 1.61
CA LYS A 49 -13.25 2.25 2.51
C LYS A 49 -13.89 1.01 1.89
N TYR A 50 -13.07 0.04 1.53
CA TYR A 50 -13.49 -1.26 1.05
C TYR A 50 -13.45 -2.27 2.19
N ARG A 51 -14.54 -3.00 2.41
CA ARG A 51 -14.63 -4.07 3.38
C ARG A 51 -14.45 -5.41 2.68
N PHE A 52 -13.45 -6.19 3.10
CA PHE A 52 -13.11 -7.47 2.45
C PHE A 52 -14.13 -8.57 2.75
N SER A 53 -14.83 -8.53 3.90
CA SER A 53 -15.74 -9.59 4.32
C SER A 53 -17.01 -9.70 3.46
N ASP A 54 -17.51 -8.60 2.96
CA ASP A 54 -18.77 -8.50 2.20
C ASP A 54 -18.61 -7.78 0.84
N CYS A 55 -17.36 -7.49 0.47
CA CYS A 55 -17.02 -6.75 -0.76
C CYS A 55 -17.74 -5.38 -0.86
N SER A 56 -18.11 -4.77 0.27
CA SER A 56 -18.80 -3.48 0.28
C SER A 56 -17.83 -2.30 0.17
N ASN A 57 -18.28 -1.23 -0.47
CA ASN A 57 -17.55 0.02 -0.59
C ASN A 57 -18.33 1.15 0.06
N ALA A 58 -17.65 2.03 0.80
CA ALA A 58 -18.21 3.20 1.44
C ALA A 58 -17.24 4.37 1.40
N SER A 59 -17.74 5.59 1.55
CA SER A 59 -16.90 6.78 1.69
C SER A 59 -16.03 6.68 2.95
N ALA A 60 -14.80 7.13 2.85
CA ALA A 60 -13.88 7.32 3.97
C ALA A 60 -13.58 8.80 4.16
N THR A 61 -13.04 9.18 5.32
CA THR A 61 -12.63 10.56 5.59
C THR A 61 -11.61 11.02 4.54
N ALA A 62 -11.89 12.19 3.96
CA ALA A 62 -11.10 12.75 2.88
C ALA A 62 -9.62 12.98 3.24
N ALA A 63 -8.77 13.04 2.24
CA ALA A 63 -7.38 13.47 2.36
C ALA A 63 -7.30 14.95 2.76
N SER A 64 -6.19 15.35 3.38
CA SER A 64 -5.93 16.74 3.77
C SER A 64 -5.79 17.70 2.58
N ALA A 65 -5.42 17.18 1.41
CA ALA A 65 -5.34 17.94 0.16
C ALA A 65 -5.71 17.04 -1.04
N ALA A 66 -6.22 17.67 -2.09
CA ALA A 66 -6.45 17.01 -3.38
C ALA A 66 -5.10 16.55 -3.95
N SER A 67 -4.99 15.28 -4.33
CA SER A 67 -3.71 14.68 -4.70
C SER A 67 -3.86 13.48 -5.63
N TYR A 68 -2.76 13.16 -6.32
CA TYR A 68 -2.65 11.98 -7.16
C TYR A 68 -1.19 11.48 -7.20
N LEU A 69 -0.96 10.27 -7.74
CA LEU A 69 0.37 9.65 -7.82
C LEU A 69 1.08 9.52 -6.46
N GLY A 70 0.31 9.32 -5.41
CA GLY A 70 0.81 9.06 -4.07
C GLY A 70 1.12 7.57 -3.83
N SER A 71 1.51 7.27 -2.60
CA SER A 71 1.74 5.90 -2.14
C SER A 71 1.29 5.73 -0.71
N ALA A 72 1.02 4.49 -0.29
CA ALA A 72 0.56 4.23 1.07
C ALA A 72 1.16 2.95 1.64
N ALA A 73 1.45 2.98 2.93
CA ALA A 73 1.76 1.80 3.73
C ALA A 73 1.08 1.91 5.10
N GLY A 74 0.80 0.79 5.73
CA GLY A 74 0.12 0.80 7.02
C GLY A 74 0.25 -0.51 7.77
N ASN A 75 -0.34 -0.52 8.95
CA ASN A 75 -0.49 -1.71 9.78
C ASN A 75 -1.98 -1.96 10.09
N SER A 76 -2.29 -2.75 11.11
CA SER A 76 -3.67 -3.06 11.50
C SER A 76 -4.44 -1.88 12.13
N THR A 77 -3.78 -0.78 12.48
CA THR A 77 -4.39 0.36 13.19
C THR A 77 -4.39 1.66 12.38
N VAL A 78 -3.35 1.87 11.56
CA VAL A 78 -3.17 3.11 10.80
C VAL A 78 -2.66 2.84 9.38
N GLY A 79 -3.07 3.71 8.44
CA GLY A 79 -2.47 3.85 7.12
C GLY A 79 -1.77 5.21 7.01
N ILE A 80 -0.57 5.24 6.45
CA ILE A 80 0.17 6.45 6.11
C ILE A 80 0.09 6.64 4.60
N PHE A 81 -0.44 7.77 4.17
CA PHE A 81 -0.63 8.14 2.77
C PHE A 81 0.32 9.29 2.42
N ALA A 82 1.32 9.04 1.60
CA ALA A 82 2.08 10.10 0.94
C ALA A 82 1.25 10.64 -0.21
N LEU A 83 0.93 11.93 -0.18
CA LEU A 83 -0.05 12.51 -1.11
C LEU A 83 0.46 12.61 -2.56
N GLY A 84 1.76 12.61 -2.76
CA GLY A 84 2.34 12.68 -4.11
C GLY A 84 2.24 14.07 -4.71
N ASN A 85 1.44 14.25 -5.76
CA ASN A 85 1.29 15.54 -6.43
C ASN A 85 0.02 16.24 -5.94
N THR A 86 0.16 17.45 -5.39
CA THR A 86 -0.92 18.33 -4.90
C THR A 86 -0.99 19.65 -5.67
N GLY A 87 -0.71 19.61 -6.98
CA GLY A 87 -0.43 20.77 -7.84
C GLY A 87 1.07 20.89 -8.14
N SER A 88 1.92 20.38 -7.26
CA SER A 88 3.35 20.16 -7.40
C SER A 88 3.76 18.93 -6.57
N ALA A 89 5.00 18.48 -6.67
CA ALA A 89 5.53 17.44 -5.80
C ALA A 89 5.35 17.83 -4.32
N SER A 90 4.91 16.90 -3.47
CA SER A 90 4.60 17.17 -2.06
C SER A 90 5.36 16.25 -1.12
N SER A 91 5.77 16.76 0.04
CA SER A 91 6.27 15.98 1.17
C SER A 91 5.16 15.62 2.17
N THR A 92 3.93 16.11 1.96
CA THR A 92 2.81 15.93 2.88
C THR A 92 2.41 14.46 2.98
N ARG A 93 2.21 14.01 4.21
CA ARG A 93 1.65 12.71 4.52
C ARG A 93 0.46 12.84 5.45
N ASP A 94 -0.55 12.04 5.19
CA ASP A 94 -1.70 11.86 6.06
C ASP A 94 -1.57 10.56 6.84
N LYS A 95 -2.03 10.59 8.10
CA LYS A 95 -2.24 9.41 8.94
C LYS A 95 -3.73 9.14 9.04
N TYR A 96 -4.16 8.02 8.52
CA TYR A 96 -5.54 7.56 8.63
C TYR A 96 -5.65 6.50 9.74
N THR A 97 -6.47 6.75 10.76
CA THR A 97 -6.72 5.81 11.85
C THR A 97 -8.01 5.03 11.55
N TYR A 98 -7.91 3.70 11.45
CA TYR A 98 -9.02 2.86 10.99
C TYR A 98 -10.18 2.80 12.00
N SER A 99 -9.90 2.74 13.31
CA SER A 99 -10.93 2.58 14.36
C SER A 99 -11.90 3.75 14.44
N GLY A 100 -11.47 4.96 14.13
CA GLY A 100 -12.32 6.15 14.15
C GLY A 100 -12.60 6.73 12.77
N CYS A 101 -12.07 6.12 11.72
CA CYS A 101 -12.09 6.69 10.37
C CYS A 101 -11.58 8.15 10.36
N VAL A 102 -10.53 8.44 11.14
CA VAL A 102 -10.00 9.80 11.32
C VAL A 102 -8.77 10.00 10.46
N ASN A 103 -8.72 11.11 9.72
CA ASN A 103 -7.55 11.57 9.02
C ASN A 103 -6.85 12.69 9.81
N GLY A 104 -5.55 12.61 9.95
CA GLY A 104 -4.71 13.61 10.60
C GLY A 104 -3.37 13.74 9.88
N SER A 105 -2.57 14.72 10.28
CA SER A 105 -1.23 14.90 9.73
C SER A 105 -0.29 13.80 10.20
N ALA A 106 0.61 13.39 9.32
CA ALA A 106 1.75 12.54 9.64
C ALA A 106 3.06 13.32 9.42
N THR A 107 4.17 12.82 10.00
CA THR A 107 5.50 13.39 9.74
C THR A 107 5.79 13.35 8.24
N ALA A 108 6.19 14.49 7.70
CA ALA A 108 6.45 14.67 6.28
C ALA A 108 7.53 13.73 5.74
N ALA A 109 7.52 13.52 4.43
CA ALA A 109 8.61 12.86 3.72
C ALA A 109 9.89 13.70 3.77
N SER A 110 11.04 13.04 3.62
CA SER A 110 12.35 13.73 3.60
C SER A 110 12.52 14.67 2.40
N ALA A 111 11.74 14.45 1.34
CA ALA A 111 11.70 15.31 0.17
C ALA A 111 10.30 15.34 -0.46
N ALA A 112 9.97 16.45 -1.14
CA ALA A 112 8.77 16.54 -1.96
C ALA A 112 8.87 15.58 -3.15
N SER A 113 7.85 14.74 -3.37
CA SER A 113 7.92 13.64 -4.31
C SER A 113 6.56 13.19 -4.84
N TYR A 114 6.55 12.44 -5.94
CA TYR A 114 5.38 11.77 -6.52
C TYR A 114 5.81 10.51 -7.30
N LEU A 115 4.85 9.68 -7.74
CA LEU A 115 5.11 8.40 -8.39
C LEU A 115 5.96 7.45 -7.52
N GLY A 116 5.80 7.54 -6.22
CA GLY A 116 6.45 6.66 -5.26
C GLY A 116 5.74 5.32 -5.12
N SER A 117 6.36 4.43 -4.36
CA SER A 117 5.77 3.16 -3.94
C SER A 117 6.06 2.90 -2.46
N ALA A 118 5.24 2.10 -1.79
CA ALA A 118 5.45 1.82 -0.39
C ALA A 118 5.07 0.39 -0.01
N ALA A 119 5.82 -0.20 0.90
CA ALA A 119 5.52 -1.47 1.55
C ALA A 119 5.88 -1.39 3.03
N GLY A 120 5.23 -2.18 3.86
CA GLY A 120 5.50 -2.14 5.30
C GLY A 120 5.10 -3.42 6.02
N ASN A 121 5.40 -3.45 7.30
CA ASN A 121 4.95 -4.47 8.23
C ASN A 121 4.13 -3.85 9.37
N SER A 122 3.97 -4.54 10.50
CA SER A 122 3.22 -4.01 11.64
C SER A 122 3.88 -2.81 12.34
N ILE A 123 5.17 -2.55 12.11
CA ILE A 123 5.99 -1.58 12.84
C ILE A 123 6.37 -0.39 11.95
N VAL A 124 6.80 -0.65 10.71
CA VAL A 124 7.34 0.37 9.81
C VAL A 124 6.75 0.29 8.40
N GLY A 125 6.67 1.44 7.73
CA GLY A 125 6.48 1.57 6.30
C GLY A 125 7.75 2.10 5.63
N ILE A 126 8.14 1.51 4.51
CA ILE A 126 9.22 2.00 3.65
C ILE A 126 8.58 2.64 2.43
N PHE A 127 8.91 3.90 2.20
CA PHE A 127 8.42 4.72 1.09
C PHE A 127 9.58 5.01 0.13
N ALA A 128 9.51 4.45 -1.07
CA ALA A 128 10.36 4.87 -2.19
C ALA A 128 9.75 6.13 -2.79
N LEU A 129 10.50 7.22 -2.84
CA LEU A 129 9.93 8.55 -3.12
C LEU A 129 9.59 8.77 -4.61
N GLY A 130 10.12 7.96 -5.53
CA GLY A 130 9.81 8.12 -6.95
C GLY A 130 10.52 9.32 -7.57
N ILE A 131 9.78 10.31 -8.05
CA ILE A 131 10.34 11.54 -8.61
C ILE A 131 10.61 12.56 -7.50
N VAL A 132 11.86 12.97 -7.36
CA VAL A 132 12.34 14.02 -6.46
C VAL A 132 13.08 15.05 -7.28
N SER A 133 12.78 16.36 -7.11
CA SER A 133 13.41 17.44 -7.91
C SER A 133 13.38 17.17 -9.42
N SER A 134 12.24 16.71 -9.93
CA SER A 134 11.98 16.40 -11.34
C SER A 134 12.80 15.24 -11.94
N ALA A 135 13.46 14.44 -11.12
CA ALA A 135 14.20 13.26 -11.55
C ALA A 135 13.81 12.00 -10.77
N ALA A 136 13.89 10.84 -11.42
CA ALA A 136 13.71 9.56 -10.74
C ALA A 136 14.79 9.38 -9.67
N SER A 137 14.42 8.90 -8.48
CA SER A 137 15.26 8.89 -7.29
C SER A 137 15.48 7.48 -6.75
N THR A 138 16.61 7.29 -6.05
CA THR A 138 16.87 6.11 -5.21
C THR A 138 16.45 6.30 -3.77
N THR A 139 15.99 7.51 -3.38
CA THR A 139 15.69 7.88 -1.99
C THR A 139 14.54 7.07 -1.45
N ARG A 140 14.74 6.59 -0.24
CA ARG A 140 13.70 5.92 0.55
C ARG A 140 13.63 6.48 1.96
N ASP A 141 12.42 6.54 2.47
CA ASP A 141 12.13 6.88 3.86
C ASP A 141 11.62 5.66 4.62
N LYS A 142 12.02 5.55 5.89
CA LYS A 142 11.42 4.63 6.87
C LYS A 142 10.54 5.41 7.82
N TYR A 143 9.26 5.12 7.78
CA TYR A 143 8.26 5.68 8.70
C TYR A 143 7.94 4.66 9.80
N THR A 144 8.08 5.06 11.07
CA THR A 144 7.71 4.22 12.23
C THR A 144 6.33 4.63 12.74
N TYR A 145 5.37 3.69 12.75
CA TYR A 145 3.96 4.02 13.04
C TYR A 145 3.71 4.44 14.49
N SER A 146 4.34 3.79 15.47
CA SER A 146 4.12 4.06 16.90
C SER A 146 4.60 5.44 17.32
N GLY A 147 5.75 5.89 16.82
CA GLY A 147 6.33 7.19 17.13
C GLY A 147 6.00 8.29 16.12
N CYS A 148 5.29 7.95 15.03
CA CYS A 148 5.08 8.86 13.90
C CYS A 148 6.38 9.52 13.42
N THR A 149 7.49 8.78 13.39
CA THR A 149 8.81 9.31 13.00
C THR A 149 9.17 8.91 11.58
N ASN A 150 9.89 9.79 10.89
CA ASN A 150 10.43 9.55 9.56
C ASN A 150 11.94 9.71 9.56
N VAL A 151 12.65 8.73 9.02
CA VAL A 151 14.12 8.75 8.86
C VAL A 151 14.49 8.21 7.49
N SER A 152 15.70 8.54 7.02
CA SER A 152 16.22 7.95 5.78
C SER A 152 16.35 6.44 5.90
N ALA A 153 15.97 5.73 4.84
CA ALA A 153 16.17 4.29 4.70
C ALA A 153 17.25 3.99 3.67
N THR A 154 17.77 2.76 3.65
CA THR A 154 18.74 2.32 2.64
C THR A 154 18.16 2.54 1.24
N ALA A 155 18.91 3.21 0.40
CA ALA A 155 18.51 3.60 -0.95
C ALA A 155 18.18 2.39 -1.83
N ALA A 156 17.40 2.61 -2.87
CA ALA A 156 17.19 1.63 -3.93
C ALA A 156 18.48 1.37 -4.72
N SER A 157 18.61 0.20 -5.34
CA SER A 157 19.77 -0.16 -6.17
C SER A 157 19.84 0.62 -7.48
N ALA A 158 18.71 1.18 -7.92
CA ALA A 158 18.61 2.04 -9.09
C ALA A 158 17.48 3.06 -8.87
N THR A 159 17.46 4.12 -9.66
CA THR A 159 16.39 5.12 -9.63
C THR A 159 15.03 4.49 -9.93
N SER A 160 13.98 4.99 -9.28
CA SER A 160 12.63 4.47 -9.44
C SER A 160 11.61 5.57 -9.65
N CYS A 161 10.60 5.31 -10.47
CA CYS A 161 9.37 6.08 -10.56
C CYS A 161 8.26 5.23 -11.19
N GLY A 162 7.03 5.43 -10.76
CA GLY A 162 5.87 4.69 -11.26
C GLY A 162 5.95 3.18 -11.00
N GLY A 163 6.70 2.77 -10.00
CA GLY A 163 6.79 1.39 -9.54
C GLY A 163 5.68 1.04 -8.56
N SER A 164 5.73 -0.18 -8.04
CA SER A 164 4.83 -0.66 -7.00
C SER A 164 5.60 -1.45 -5.94
N ALA A 165 4.98 -1.65 -4.79
CA ALA A 165 5.58 -2.47 -3.75
C ALA A 165 4.53 -3.26 -2.98
N ALA A 166 4.90 -4.46 -2.55
CA ALA A 166 4.14 -5.28 -1.63
C ALA A 166 5.10 -6.06 -0.75
N GLY A 167 4.64 -6.51 0.40
CA GLY A 167 5.51 -7.20 1.34
C GLY A 167 4.76 -8.08 2.31
N ASN A 168 5.53 -8.73 3.15
CA ASN A 168 5.05 -9.50 4.31
C ASN A 168 5.60 -8.89 5.61
N SER A 169 5.57 -9.64 6.72
CA SER A 169 6.07 -9.16 8.02
C SER A 169 7.58 -8.88 8.07
N THR A 170 8.37 -9.45 7.16
CA THR A 170 9.84 -9.41 7.20
C THR A 170 10.47 -8.61 6.08
N VAL A 171 9.88 -8.65 4.87
CA VAL A 171 10.44 -8.01 3.67
C VAL A 171 9.40 -7.28 2.85
N GLY A 172 9.82 -6.20 2.18
CA GLY A 172 9.09 -5.54 1.09
C GLY A 172 9.79 -5.75 -0.23
N ILE A 173 9.04 -6.08 -1.28
CA ILE A 173 9.51 -6.15 -2.66
C ILE A 173 9.08 -4.89 -3.38
N PHE A 174 10.04 -4.16 -3.90
CA PHE A 174 9.86 -2.92 -4.65
C PHE A 174 10.19 -3.16 -6.11
N ALA A 175 9.20 -3.16 -6.97
CA ALA A 175 9.38 -3.07 -8.40
C ALA A 175 9.65 -1.61 -8.74
N LEU A 176 10.85 -1.31 -9.29
CA LEU A 176 11.32 0.07 -9.36
C LEU A 176 10.60 0.90 -10.45
N GLY A 177 9.92 0.25 -11.39
CA GLY A 177 9.32 0.96 -12.51
C GLY A 177 10.38 1.52 -13.44
N SER A 178 10.30 2.80 -13.79
CA SER A 178 11.26 3.48 -14.70
C SER A 178 11.44 2.72 -16.03
N ALA A 179 10.40 2.05 -16.53
CA ALA A 179 10.42 1.15 -17.67
C ALA A 179 11.50 0.03 -17.56
N GLY A 180 11.78 -0.42 -16.34
CA GLY A 180 12.74 -1.50 -16.05
C GLY A 180 12.09 -2.74 -15.48
N THR A 181 12.87 -3.83 -15.40
CA THR A 181 12.48 -5.09 -14.75
C THR A 181 12.97 -5.21 -13.32
N THR A 182 13.85 -4.31 -12.88
CA THR A 182 14.54 -4.40 -11.59
C THR A 182 13.58 -4.36 -10.42
N ARG A 183 13.78 -5.32 -9.50
CA ARG A 183 13.13 -5.37 -8.20
C ARG A 183 14.16 -5.35 -7.08
N ASN A 184 13.80 -4.72 -5.98
CA ASN A 184 14.56 -4.76 -4.75
C ASN A 184 13.79 -5.48 -3.66
N LYS A 185 14.51 -6.26 -2.86
CA LYS A 185 14.03 -6.84 -1.60
C LYS A 185 14.60 -6.04 -0.44
N TYR A 186 13.72 -5.39 0.31
CA TYR A 186 14.07 -4.60 1.49
C TYR A 186 13.72 -5.39 2.75
N THR A 187 14.72 -5.72 3.57
CA THR A 187 14.53 -6.38 4.86
C THR A 187 14.34 -5.35 5.95
N TYR A 188 13.17 -5.35 6.62
CA TYR A 188 12.80 -4.30 7.56
C TYR A 188 13.66 -4.28 8.83
N SER A 189 14.03 -5.45 9.39
CA SER A 189 14.76 -5.54 10.65
C SER A 189 16.18 -4.97 10.60
N GLY A 190 16.84 -5.11 9.46
CA GLY A 190 18.23 -4.61 9.28
C GLY A 190 18.31 -3.38 8.39
N CYS A 191 17.19 -2.87 7.88
CA CYS A 191 17.18 -1.84 6.85
C CYS A 191 18.08 -2.19 5.63
N ILE A 192 18.12 -3.47 5.24
CA ILE A 192 19.00 -3.98 4.19
C ILE A 192 18.24 -3.99 2.87
N ASN A 193 18.86 -3.46 1.81
CA ASN A 193 18.37 -3.54 0.44
C ASN A 193 19.23 -4.52 -0.36
N ALA A 194 18.59 -5.44 -1.06
CA ALA A 194 19.19 -6.39 -1.98
C ALA A 194 18.43 -6.38 -3.32
N VAL A 195 19.07 -6.85 -4.38
CA VAL A 195 18.38 -7.12 -5.65
C VAL A 195 17.50 -8.36 -5.46
N ALA A 196 16.29 -8.30 -5.99
CA ALA A 196 15.33 -9.41 -6.03
C ALA A 196 15.17 -9.92 -7.45
N THR A 197 14.55 -11.10 -7.63
CA THR A 197 14.24 -11.63 -8.96
C THR A 197 13.42 -10.63 -9.77
N ASN A 198 13.87 -10.35 -10.99
CA ASN A 198 13.30 -9.35 -11.88
C ASN A 198 11.82 -9.62 -12.24
N ALA A 199 11.13 -8.55 -12.63
CA ALA A 199 9.82 -8.64 -13.28
C ALA A 199 9.93 -9.34 -14.64
N SER A 200 8.84 -9.95 -15.10
CA SER A 200 8.77 -10.61 -16.39
C SER A 200 8.89 -9.64 -17.58
N SER A 201 8.56 -8.37 -17.38
CA SER A 201 8.65 -7.32 -18.41
C SER A 201 8.99 -5.97 -17.81
N ALA A 202 9.66 -5.13 -18.59
CA ALA A 202 9.96 -3.75 -18.26
C ALA A 202 8.67 -2.92 -18.27
N SER A 203 8.36 -2.27 -17.16
CA SER A 203 7.05 -1.64 -16.97
C SER A 203 7.05 -0.49 -15.96
N TYR A 204 5.97 0.31 -15.98
CA TYR A 204 5.72 1.38 -15.02
C TYR A 204 4.19 1.56 -14.80
N TYR A 205 3.81 2.43 -13.85
CA TYR A 205 2.42 2.58 -13.40
C TYR A 205 1.81 1.26 -12.90
N GLN A 206 2.59 0.54 -12.12
CA GLN A 206 2.27 -0.78 -11.58
C GLN A 206 1.38 -0.66 -10.34
N SER A 207 0.70 -1.75 -9.98
CA SER A 207 0.07 -1.93 -8.67
C SER A 207 0.46 -3.29 -8.09
N ALA A 208 0.47 -3.40 -6.76
CA ALA A 208 0.82 -4.66 -6.11
C ALA A 208 0.05 -4.87 -4.81
N ALA A 209 -0.32 -6.12 -4.56
CA ALA A 209 -0.85 -6.58 -3.28
C ALA A 209 -0.27 -7.95 -2.95
N GLY A 210 -0.23 -8.29 -1.67
CA GLY A 210 0.33 -9.56 -1.24
C GLY A 210 -0.23 -10.06 0.08
N ASN A 211 0.19 -11.27 0.43
CA ASN A 211 -0.03 -11.88 1.73
C ASN A 211 1.31 -12.24 2.38
N SER A 212 1.30 -13.14 3.37
CA SER A 212 2.53 -13.57 4.05
C SER A 212 3.50 -14.36 3.17
N THR A 213 3.04 -14.95 2.06
CA THR A 213 3.82 -15.88 1.23
C THR A 213 4.12 -15.38 -0.17
N VAL A 214 3.20 -14.64 -0.77
CA VAL A 214 3.30 -14.16 -2.16
C VAL A 214 2.84 -12.72 -2.32
N SER A 215 3.36 -12.05 -3.35
CA SER A 215 2.82 -10.80 -3.88
C SER A 215 2.45 -10.95 -5.35
N ILE A 216 1.37 -10.29 -5.74
CA ILE A 216 0.95 -10.15 -7.14
C ILE A 216 1.25 -8.71 -7.58
N PHE A 217 1.99 -8.59 -8.67
CA PHE A 217 2.32 -7.33 -9.33
C PHE A 217 1.56 -7.25 -10.65
N ALA A 218 0.62 -6.33 -10.79
CA ALA A 218 0.04 -5.97 -12.08
C ALA A 218 1.00 -4.98 -12.75
N LEU A 219 1.52 -5.33 -13.93
CA LEU A 219 2.64 -4.61 -14.53
C LEU A 219 2.26 -3.24 -15.11
N GLY A 220 0.95 -2.95 -15.26
CA GLY A 220 0.50 -1.65 -15.71
C GLY A 220 0.86 -1.40 -17.19
N TYR A 221 1.71 -0.43 -17.45
CA TYR A 221 2.17 -0.12 -18.80
C TYR A 221 3.48 -0.86 -19.10
N ILE A 222 3.48 -1.76 -20.06
CA ILE A 222 4.68 -2.47 -20.54
C ILE A 222 5.32 -1.65 -21.64
N ASN A 223 6.64 -1.43 -21.54
CA ASN A 223 7.40 -0.64 -22.49
C ASN A 223 7.32 -1.28 -23.90
N GLY A 224 6.95 -0.48 -24.90
CA GLY A 224 6.77 -0.93 -26.29
C GLY A 224 5.47 -1.68 -26.59
N VAL A 225 4.63 -1.98 -25.57
CA VAL A 225 3.35 -2.72 -25.75
C VAL A 225 2.15 -1.85 -25.39
N GLY A 226 2.22 -1.08 -24.30
CA GLY A 226 1.12 -0.28 -23.80
C GLY A 226 0.52 -0.82 -22.48
N ALA A 227 -0.70 -0.43 -22.15
CA ALA A 227 -1.42 -0.93 -21.00
C ALA A 227 -1.63 -2.45 -21.11
N SER A 228 -1.43 -3.18 -20.00
CA SER A 228 -1.32 -4.64 -20.01
C SER A 228 -2.25 -5.33 -19.02
N THR A 229 -2.62 -6.59 -19.33
CA THR A 229 -3.26 -7.52 -18.39
C THR A 229 -2.25 -8.37 -17.62
N THR A 230 -0.95 -8.25 -17.92
CA THR A 230 0.10 -9.11 -17.36
C THR A 230 0.25 -8.92 -15.85
N ARG A 231 0.28 -10.02 -15.14
CA ARG A 231 0.56 -10.07 -13.70
C ARG A 231 1.68 -11.05 -13.42
N ASP A 232 2.54 -10.66 -12.50
CA ASP A 232 3.60 -11.49 -11.94
C ASP A 232 3.21 -11.93 -10.52
N LYS A 233 3.49 -13.19 -10.19
CA LYS A 233 3.47 -13.73 -8.83
C LYS A 233 4.89 -13.86 -8.32
N TYR A 234 5.23 -13.08 -7.30
CA TYR A 234 6.49 -13.18 -6.59
C TYR A 234 6.31 -13.99 -5.31
N THR A 235 7.18 -15.00 -5.09
CA THR A 235 7.17 -15.84 -3.89
C THR A 235 8.34 -15.45 -2.99
N PHE A 236 8.04 -15.07 -1.74
CA PHE A 236 9.06 -14.52 -0.83
C PHE A 236 10.11 -15.56 -0.38
N SER A 237 9.71 -16.80 -0.11
CA SER A 237 10.58 -17.83 0.45
C SER A 237 11.70 -18.28 -0.51
N GLY A 238 11.44 -18.25 -1.80
CA GLY A 238 12.39 -18.70 -2.83
C GLY A 238 12.97 -17.57 -3.66
N ASP A 239 12.55 -16.32 -3.41
CA ASP A 239 12.88 -15.18 -4.26
C ASP A 239 12.63 -15.49 -5.75
N THR A 240 11.42 -16.02 -6.06
CA THR A 240 11.07 -16.44 -7.41
C THR A 240 9.95 -15.62 -8.00
N ASN A 241 9.97 -15.44 -9.33
CA ASN A 241 8.92 -14.80 -10.11
C ASN A 241 8.31 -15.80 -11.11
N ALA A 242 6.98 -15.78 -11.20
CA ALA A 242 6.22 -16.56 -12.17
C ALA A 242 5.06 -15.72 -12.70
N THR A 243 4.56 -16.07 -13.88
CA THR A 243 3.34 -15.45 -14.42
C THR A 243 2.14 -15.82 -13.55
N ALA A 244 1.30 -14.84 -13.24
CA ALA A 244 0.01 -15.04 -12.58
C ALA A 244 -1.14 -14.92 -13.58
N THR A 245 -2.34 -15.31 -13.16
CA THR A 245 -3.56 -15.11 -13.97
C THR A 245 -3.72 -13.65 -14.36
N SER A 246 -3.89 -13.38 -15.63
CA SER A 246 -4.06 -12.03 -16.18
C SER A 246 -5.26 -11.30 -15.58
N SER A 247 -5.22 -9.98 -15.58
CA SER A 247 -6.41 -9.16 -15.27
C SER A 247 -7.47 -9.26 -16.36
N SER A 248 -8.71 -8.96 -16.01
CA SER A 248 -9.85 -9.00 -16.95
C SER A 248 -9.77 -7.92 -18.04
N ALA A 249 -9.00 -6.87 -17.80
CA ALA A 249 -8.80 -5.76 -18.74
C ALA A 249 -7.39 -5.19 -18.62
N ASN A 250 -6.93 -4.53 -19.68
CA ASN A 250 -5.70 -3.75 -19.65
C ASN A 250 -5.85 -2.60 -18.67
N SER A 251 -4.83 -2.38 -17.85
CA SER A 251 -4.83 -1.32 -16.83
C SER A 251 -3.47 -0.65 -16.70
N LEU A 252 -3.48 0.58 -16.23
CA LEU A 252 -2.28 1.32 -15.81
C LEU A 252 -2.66 2.27 -14.67
N GLY A 253 -1.73 2.51 -13.75
CA GLY A 253 -1.94 3.44 -12.64
C GLY A 253 -2.95 2.95 -11.60
N GLY A 254 -3.27 1.68 -11.57
CA GLY A 254 -4.19 1.07 -10.59
C GLY A 254 -3.67 1.10 -9.16
N SER A 255 -4.57 0.85 -8.22
CA SER A 255 -4.27 0.66 -6.80
C SER A 255 -4.54 -0.78 -6.38
N ALA A 256 -3.91 -1.21 -5.31
CA ALA A 256 -4.14 -2.54 -4.77
C ALA A 256 -4.08 -2.54 -3.25
N ALA A 257 -4.87 -3.41 -2.63
CA ALA A 257 -4.88 -3.64 -1.20
C ALA A 257 -5.06 -5.13 -0.90
N SER A 258 -4.66 -5.56 0.27
CA SER A 258 -4.83 -6.92 0.77
C SER A 258 -5.09 -6.93 2.26
N ASN A 259 -5.87 -7.89 2.72
CA ASN A 259 -6.06 -8.20 4.14
C ASN A 259 -5.10 -9.29 4.64
N GLY A 260 -4.10 -9.67 3.84
CA GLY A 260 -3.17 -10.75 4.13
C GLY A 260 -3.62 -12.13 3.61
N THR A 261 -4.88 -12.31 3.22
CA THR A 261 -5.42 -13.52 2.59
C THR A 261 -5.97 -13.26 1.20
N THR A 262 -6.65 -12.14 1.01
CA THR A 262 -7.25 -11.72 -0.26
C THR A 262 -6.69 -10.37 -0.68
N GLY A 263 -6.24 -10.26 -1.92
CA GLY A 263 -5.82 -9.00 -2.55
C GLY A 263 -6.85 -8.51 -3.57
N VAL A 264 -7.01 -7.20 -3.66
CA VAL A 264 -7.85 -6.51 -4.64
C VAL A 264 -6.99 -5.48 -5.37
N ASN A 265 -7.01 -5.52 -6.70
CA ASN A 265 -6.41 -4.51 -7.57
C ASN A 265 -7.52 -3.74 -8.29
N VAL A 266 -7.46 -2.43 -8.28
CA VAL A 266 -8.37 -1.51 -8.97
C VAL A 266 -7.61 -0.56 -9.87
#